data_4afab21050c767bbd7a0c9d83e466437
#
_entry.id   4afab21050c767bbd7a0c9d83e466437
#
_cell.length_a   1.000
_cell.length_b   1.000
_cell.length_c   1.000
_cell.angle_alpha   90.00
_cell.angle_beta   90.00
_cell.angle_gamma   90.00
#
_symmetry.space_group_name_H-M   'P 1'
#
loop_
_entity.id
_entity.type
_entity.pdbx_description
1 polymer ?
#
loop_
_entity_poly.entity_id
_entity_poly.type
_entity_poly.pdbx_seq_one_letter_code
_entity_poly.pdbx_strand_id
1 'polypeptide(L)'
;VYNNNSTDRTAEIAKEAGAVVRDEYQQGKGNVIRRMFREIDAQCYVMIDGDDTYPAEFGREMVDKVLERKVDMVVGDRLSSTYFEENKRPFHNFGNSLVRGTINRLFRSNIRDIMTGYRAFSYQFVKTFPVLSKGFEIETEMSIHAVDKNMLVENVIIDYRDRPDGSESKLNTYSDGAKVLKTIMGLYKNYKPMQFFGLLAAILMIIALAMFMPVFVVYLKTGLVPNFPTLIVSGFIAMAALQSFFAGLVLSTIVQKDRQLFEYKLQMVQMLSLIHISEPTRPEPI
;
A
#
# COMPACT_ATOMS: atom_id res chain seq x y z
N VAL A 1 23.33 1.33 7.51
CA VAL A 1 22.68 2.62 7.27
C VAL A 1 22.80 2.99 5.80
N TYR A 2 21.71 3.45 5.17
CA TYR A 2 21.73 3.99 3.82
C TYR A 2 21.53 5.50 3.90
N ASN A 3 22.61 6.24 3.63
CA ASN A 3 22.59 7.69 3.55
C ASN A 3 21.88 8.14 2.27
N ASN A 4 20.83 8.95 2.40
CA ASN A 4 20.07 9.46 1.25
C ASN A 4 20.28 10.97 1.09
N ASN A 5 21.52 11.34 0.72
CA ASN A 5 21.94 12.73 0.51
C ASN A 5 21.79 13.61 1.76
N SER A 6 22.15 13.10 2.95
CA SER A 6 22.19 13.91 4.16
C SER A 6 23.26 15.00 4.03
N THR A 7 22.92 16.21 4.45
CA THR A 7 23.83 17.38 4.41
C THR A 7 24.51 17.66 5.75
N ASP A 8 24.18 16.84 6.75
CA ASP A 8 24.71 16.89 8.11
C ASP A 8 25.72 15.73 8.36
N ARG A 9 26.13 15.55 9.60
CA ARG A 9 27.07 14.50 10.01
C ARG A 9 26.45 13.11 10.18
N THR A 10 25.25 12.85 9.65
CA THR A 10 24.54 11.58 9.82
C THR A 10 25.39 10.37 9.40
N ALA A 11 26.04 10.43 8.24
CA ALA A 11 26.85 9.33 7.72
C ALA A 11 28.12 9.07 8.57
N GLU A 12 28.75 10.12 9.08
CA GLU A 12 29.93 10.05 9.95
C GLU A 12 29.57 9.43 11.30
N ILE A 13 28.54 9.95 11.95
CA ILE A 13 28.05 9.44 13.24
C ILE A 13 27.65 7.97 13.15
N ALA A 14 26.97 7.58 12.07
CA ALA A 14 26.59 6.19 11.86
C ALA A 14 27.82 5.26 11.71
N LYS A 15 28.88 5.70 11.02
CA LYS A 15 30.16 4.96 10.93
C LYS A 15 30.85 4.86 12.29
N GLU A 16 30.92 5.96 13.03
CA GLU A 16 31.50 6.00 14.37
C GLU A 16 30.77 5.05 15.35
N ALA A 17 29.42 4.92 15.18
CA ALA A 17 28.62 3.97 15.94
C ALA A 17 28.76 2.49 15.45
N GLY A 18 29.66 2.20 14.50
CA GLY A 18 29.93 0.86 13.99
C GLY A 18 28.96 0.36 12.92
N ALA A 19 28.09 1.21 12.36
CA ALA A 19 27.18 0.82 11.31
C ALA A 19 27.87 0.75 9.93
N VAL A 20 27.50 -0.24 9.10
CA VAL A 20 27.84 -0.25 7.68
C VAL A 20 27.04 0.84 6.98
N VAL A 21 27.71 1.84 6.42
CA VAL A 21 27.07 2.98 5.72
C VAL A 21 27.25 2.84 4.23
N ARG A 22 26.16 2.95 3.48
CA ARG A 22 26.10 2.97 2.01
C ARG A 22 25.35 4.22 1.56
N ASP A 23 25.62 4.75 0.37
CA ASP A 23 24.96 5.94 -0.17
C ASP A 23 23.91 5.54 -1.19
N GLU A 24 22.67 6.05 -1.02
CA GLU A 24 21.63 6.01 -2.03
C GLU A 24 21.39 7.40 -2.61
N TYR A 25 21.80 7.58 -3.86
CA TYR A 25 21.79 8.88 -4.54
C TYR A 25 20.40 9.31 -5.03
N GLN A 26 19.49 8.36 -5.23
CA GLN A 26 18.11 8.70 -5.59
C GLN A 26 17.33 9.11 -4.35
N GLN A 27 16.97 10.40 -4.28
CA GLN A 27 16.22 10.95 -3.14
C GLN A 27 14.87 10.25 -2.96
N GLY A 28 14.56 9.86 -1.71
CA GLY A 28 13.27 9.32 -1.31
C GLY A 28 13.35 8.00 -0.52
N LYS A 29 12.53 7.89 0.52
CA LYS A 29 12.46 6.73 1.44
C LYS A 29 12.25 5.41 0.68
N GLY A 30 11.37 5.40 -0.32
CA GLY A 30 11.11 4.20 -1.12
C GLY A 30 12.34 3.74 -1.93
N ASN A 31 13.17 4.67 -2.44
CA ASN A 31 14.41 4.31 -3.14
C ASN A 31 15.41 3.65 -2.20
N VAL A 32 15.56 4.19 -0.98
CA VAL A 32 16.41 3.60 0.08
C VAL A 32 15.94 2.18 0.40
N ILE A 33 14.67 1.99 0.67
CA ILE A 33 14.10 0.67 1.02
C ILE A 33 14.28 -0.32 -0.14
N ARG A 34 14.06 0.12 -1.40
CA ARG A 34 14.29 -0.71 -2.59
C ARG A 34 15.72 -1.23 -2.63
N ARG A 35 16.69 -0.37 -2.35
CA ARG A 35 18.09 -0.75 -2.35
C ARG A 35 18.42 -1.69 -1.20
N MET A 36 17.96 -1.38 0.02
CA MET A 36 18.11 -2.25 1.20
C MET A 36 17.58 -3.66 0.94
N PHE A 37 16.38 -3.78 0.39
CA PHE A 37 15.73 -5.08 0.14
C PHE A 37 16.45 -5.91 -0.93
N ARG A 38 17.20 -5.27 -1.84
CA ARG A 38 17.99 -5.96 -2.86
C ARG A 38 19.36 -6.40 -2.35
N GLU A 39 19.99 -5.57 -1.53
CA GLU A 39 21.39 -5.75 -1.16
C GLU A 39 21.59 -6.52 0.15
N ILE A 40 20.54 -6.60 0.99
CA ILE A 40 20.64 -7.24 2.30
C ILE A 40 19.90 -8.57 2.26
N ASP A 41 20.56 -9.62 2.75
CA ASP A 41 19.96 -10.92 3.01
C ASP A 41 19.94 -11.20 4.51
N ALA A 42 18.72 -11.43 5.05
CA ALA A 42 18.49 -11.71 6.45
C ALA A 42 17.24 -12.57 6.62
N GLN A 43 17.14 -13.31 7.71
CA GLN A 43 15.95 -14.10 8.03
C GLN A 43 14.76 -13.24 8.45
N CYS A 44 15.06 -12.09 9.08
CA CYS A 44 14.09 -11.10 9.51
C CYS A 44 14.66 -9.69 9.26
N TYR A 45 13.80 -8.78 8.83
CA TYR A 45 14.14 -7.38 8.59
C TYR A 45 13.30 -6.51 9.50
N VAL A 46 13.93 -5.57 10.19
CA VAL A 46 13.23 -4.57 11.00
C VAL A 46 13.44 -3.20 10.38
N MET A 47 12.37 -2.51 10.08
CA MET A 47 12.35 -1.13 9.65
C MET A 47 11.87 -0.25 10.79
N ILE A 48 12.63 0.80 11.08
CA ILE A 48 12.29 1.81 12.10
C ILE A 48 12.73 3.19 11.58
N ASP A 49 11.93 4.21 11.85
CA ASP A 49 12.30 5.59 11.52
C ASP A 49 13.37 6.09 12.50
N GLY A 50 14.35 6.85 12.00
CA GLY A 50 15.51 7.30 12.76
C GLY A 50 15.29 8.63 13.53
N ASP A 51 14.04 9.00 13.80
CA ASP A 51 13.67 10.27 14.47
C ASP A 51 13.33 10.09 15.97
N ASP A 52 13.70 8.94 16.54
CA ASP A 52 13.48 8.56 17.96
C ASP A 52 12.01 8.58 18.41
N THR A 53 11.07 8.52 17.47
CA THR A 53 9.64 8.46 17.78
C THR A 53 9.18 7.06 18.19
N TYR A 54 9.95 6.03 17.84
CA TYR A 54 9.64 4.63 18.12
C TYR A 54 10.63 4.02 19.10
N PRO A 55 10.15 3.48 20.24
CA PRO A 55 11.01 2.72 21.16
C PRO A 55 11.55 1.45 20.53
N ALA A 56 12.88 1.27 20.54
CA ALA A 56 13.53 0.12 19.93
C ALA A 56 13.25 -1.20 20.67
N GLU A 57 12.79 -1.15 21.91
CA GLU A 57 12.55 -2.28 22.81
C GLU A 57 11.53 -3.28 22.23
N PHE A 58 10.52 -2.77 21.49
CA PHE A 58 9.51 -3.62 20.84
C PHE A 58 10.06 -4.43 19.66
N GLY A 59 11.25 -4.09 19.14
CA GLY A 59 11.86 -4.78 18.02
C GLY A 59 12.04 -6.27 18.25
N ARG A 60 12.39 -6.66 19.48
CA ARG A 60 12.58 -8.07 19.84
C ARG A 60 11.28 -8.86 19.68
N GLU A 61 10.18 -8.38 20.26
CA GLU A 61 8.88 -9.04 20.11
C GLU A 61 8.46 -9.18 18.65
N MET A 62 8.70 -8.12 17.84
CA MET A 62 8.37 -8.15 16.41
C MET A 62 9.20 -9.18 15.65
N VAL A 63 10.50 -9.31 15.98
CA VAL A 63 11.39 -10.32 15.39
C VAL A 63 10.96 -11.73 15.78
N ASP A 64 10.65 -11.96 17.05
CA ASP A 64 10.21 -13.26 17.56
C ASP A 64 8.92 -13.72 16.86
N LYS A 65 7.95 -12.81 16.60
CA LYS A 65 6.75 -13.12 15.80
C LYS A 65 7.09 -13.55 14.38
N VAL A 66 8.03 -12.88 13.72
CA VAL A 66 8.45 -13.24 12.35
C VAL A 66 9.14 -14.61 12.35
N LEU A 67 10.07 -14.86 13.26
CA LEU A 67 10.89 -16.06 13.24
C LEU A 67 10.17 -17.30 13.79
N GLU A 68 9.44 -17.15 14.90
CA GLU A 68 8.80 -18.27 15.58
C GLU A 68 7.40 -18.56 15.01
N ARG A 69 6.58 -17.52 14.81
CA ARG A 69 5.19 -17.68 14.32
C ARG A 69 5.06 -17.66 12.80
N LYS A 70 6.18 -17.43 12.08
CA LYS A 70 6.19 -17.35 10.63
C LYS A 70 5.28 -16.26 10.06
N VAL A 71 5.18 -15.13 10.79
CA VAL A 71 4.44 -13.95 10.32
C VAL A 71 5.23 -13.27 9.21
N ASP A 72 4.57 -12.90 8.13
CA ASP A 72 5.22 -12.24 6.99
C ASP A 72 5.50 -10.77 7.23
N MET A 73 4.58 -10.08 7.91
CA MET A 73 4.75 -8.69 8.29
C MET A 73 4.16 -8.42 9.68
N VAL A 74 4.96 -7.84 10.56
CA VAL A 74 4.50 -7.31 11.85
C VAL A 74 4.45 -5.80 11.78
N VAL A 75 3.33 -5.21 12.19
CA VAL A 75 3.06 -3.77 12.15
C VAL A 75 3.06 -3.22 13.58
N GLY A 76 3.89 -2.23 13.85
CA GLY A 76 3.85 -1.49 15.11
C GLY A 76 2.62 -0.58 15.16
N ASP A 77 1.67 -0.91 16.02
CA ASP A 77 0.42 -0.19 16.20
C ASP A 77 0.56 0.89 17.27
N ARG A 78 0.83 2.11 16.86
CA ARG A 78 0.88 3.29 17.75
C ARG A 78 -0.51 3.85 18.05
N LEU A 79 -1.51 3.59 17.19
CA LEU A 79 -2.86 4.17 17.30
C LEU A 79 -3.68 3.56 18.43
N SER A 80 -3.30 2.36 18.92
CA SER A 80 -3.94 1.72 20.08
C SER A 80 -3.27 2.10 21.42
N SER A 81 -2.23 2.92 21.39
CA SER A 81 -1.52 3.47 22.56
C SER A 81 -1.93 4.92 22.84
N THR A 82 -1.06 5.69 23.45
CA THR A 82 -1.25 7.10 23.85
C THR A 82 -1.24 8.11 22.68
N TYR A 83 -1.04 7.66 21.44
CA TYR A 83 -0.88 8.54 20.26
C TYR A 83 -1.98 9.60 20.10
N PHE A 84 -3.25 9.25 20.36
CA PHE A 84 -4.37 10.19 20.22
C PHE A 84 -4.46 11.22 21.36
N GLU A 85 -3.86 10.94 22.50
CA GLU A 85 -3.80 11.87 23.63
C GLU A 85 -2.78 12.99 23.34
N GLU A 86 -1.70 12.64 22.63
CA GLU A 86 -0.58 13.52 22.32
C GLU A 86 -0.78 14.27 20.97
N ASN A 87 -1.39 13.64 19.94
CA ASN A 87 -1.58 14.23 18.61
C ASN A 87 -3.02 14.69 18.33
N LYS A 88 -3.37 15.93 18.73
CA LYS A 88 -4.69 16.56 18.53
C LYS A 88 -4.90 17.15 17.13
N ARG A 89 -4.66 16.37 16.04
CA ARG A 89 -4.89 16.83 14.65
C ARG A 89 -6.10 16.10 14.03
N PRO A 90 -7.35 16.59 14.18
CA PRO A 90 -8.58 15.85 13.85
C PRO A 90 -8.69 15.46 12.38
N PHE A 91 -8.28 16.29 11.44
CA PHE A 91 -8.41 16.01 9.99
C PHE A 91 -7.40 14.99 9.47
N HIS A 92 -6.18 14.95 10.02
CA HIS A 92 -5.17 13.96 9.66
C HIS A 92 -5.58 12.56 10.14
N ASN A 93 -6.11 12.48 11.34
CA ASN A 93 -6.61 11.23 11.92
C ASN A 93 -7.81 10.68 11.16
N PHE A 94 -8.70 11.56 10.66
CA PHE A 94 -9.85 11.16 9.84
C PHE A 94 -9.41 10.56 8.50
N GLY A 95 -8.47 11.19 7.79
CA GLY A 95 -7.94 10.68 6.52
C GLY A 95 -7.29 9.30 6.66
N ASN A 96 -6.43 9.13 7.67
CA ASN A 96 -5.80 7.85 7.98
C ASN A 96 -6.84 6.77 8.32
N SER A 97 -7.83 7.10 9.16
CA SER A 97 -8.91 6.18 9.52
C SER A 97 -9.74 5.75 8.31
N LEU A 98 -10.01 6.66 7.37
CA LEU A 98 -10.76 6.38 6.15
C LEU A 98 -10.00 5.45 5.20
N VAL A 99 -8.70 5.71 4.97
CA VAL A 99 -7.84 4.84 4.14
C VAL A 99 -7.72 3.46 4.79
N ARG A 100 -7.43 3.40 6.09
CA ARG A 100 -7.37 2.16 6.85
C ARG A 100 -8.67 1.36 6.77
N GLY A 101 -9.80 2.00 7.02
CA GLY A 101 -11.13 1.36 6.93
C GLY A 101 -11.40 0.82 5.54
N THR A 102 -11.01 1.56 4.50
CA THR A 102 -11.15 1.13 3.10
C THR A 102 -10.29 -0.10 2.81
N ILE A 103 -9.01 -0.10 3.18
CA ILE A 103 -8.11 -1.25 2.98
C ILE A 103 -8.63 -2.47 3.73
N ASN A 104 -8.95 -2.32 5.02
CA ASN A 104 -9.45 -3.42 5.82
C ASN A 104 -10.76 -4.01 5.26
N ARG A 105 -11.68 -3.16 4.76
CA ARG A 105 -12.91 -3.61 4.11
C ARG A 105 -12.68 -4.29 2.77
N LEU A 106 -11.77 -3.75 1.94
CA LEU A 106 -11.45 -4.30 0.61
C LEU A 106 -10.82 -5.69 0.68
N PHE A 107 -9.90 -5.86 1.63
CA PHE A 107 -9.08 -7.06 1.74
C PHE A 107 -9.48 -7.98 2.92
N ARG A 108 -10.50 -7.60 3.70
CA ARG A 108 -10.95 -8.30 4.91
C ARG A 108 -9.81 -8.51 5.91
N SER A 109 -8.97 -7.50 6.05
CA SER A 109 -7.80 -7.49 6.94
C SER A 109 -8.07 -6.72 8.22
N ASN A 110 -7.15 -6.80 9.19
CA ASN A 110 -7.22 -6.07 10.45
C ASN A 110 -5.89 -5.36 10.74
N ILE A 111 -5.39 -4.59 9.79
CA ILE A 111 -4.23 -3.73 10.02
C ILE A 111 -4.70 -2.51 10.81
N ARG A 112 -4.07 -2.26 11.95
CA ARG A 112 -4.47 -1.16 12.85
C ARG A 112 -3.79 0.14 12.50
N ASP A 113 -2.50 0.13 12.14
CA ASP A 113 -1.76 1.32 11.71
C ASP A 113 -1.08 1.08 10.35
N ILE A 114 -1.61 1.74 9.30
CA ILE A 114 -1.12 1.58 7.93
C ILE A 114 0.08 2.49 7.65
N MET A 115 0.21 3.60 8.38
CA MET A 115 1.21 4.64 8.12
C MET A 115 2.40 4.59 9.09
N THR A 116 2.49 3.56 9.92
CA THR A 116 3.64 3.39 10.81
C THR A 116 4.89 3.01 10.04
N GLY A 117 6.02 3.62 10.39
CA GLY A 117 7.35 3.25 9.89
C GLY A 117 8.01 2.11 10.66
N TYR A 118 7.43 1.66 11.78
CA TYR A 118 7.99 0.57 12.57
C TYR A 118 7.36 -0.77 12.17
N ARG A 119 8.14 -1.60 11.48
CA ARG A 119 7.67 -2.88 10.93
C ARG A 119 8.76 -3.93 10.97
N ALA A 120 8.37 -5.19 11.10
CA ALA A 120 9.24 -6.32 10.86
C ALA A 120 8.71 -7.19 9.71
N PHE A 121 9.63 -7.81 8.95
CA PHE A 121 9.28 -8.54 7.75
C PHE A 121 10.02 -9.87 7.67
N SER A 122 9.36 -10.89 7.09
CA SER A 122 9.98 -12.14 6.72
C SER A 122 10.89 -11.96 5.47
N TYR A 123 11.80 -12.90 5.26
CA TYR A 123 12.59 -13.01 4.03
C TYR A 123 11.70 -13.06 2.80
N GLN A 124 10.64 -13.87 2.85
CA GLN A 124 9.68 -14.04 1.75
C GLN A 124 9.01 -12.72 1.38
N PHE A 125 8.56 -11.97 2.39
CA PHE A 125 7.98 -10.64 2.14
C PHE A 125 8.98 -9.74 1.40
N VAL A 126 10.18 -9.59 1.93
CA VAL A 126 11.19 -8.66 1.38
C VAL A 126 11.60 -9.02 -0.04
N LYS A 127 11.79 -10.31 -0.33
CA LYS A 127 12.23 -10.77 -1.66
C LYS A 127 11.12 -10.82 -2.71
N THR A 128 9.85 -10.77 -2.29
CA THR A 128 8.71 -10.74 -3.22
C THR A 128 8.08 -9.36 -3.37
N PHE A 129 8.35 -8.42 -2.47
CA PHE A 129 7.75 -7.09 -2.49
C PHE A 129 8.36 -6.19 -3.59
N PRO A 130 7.59 -5.80 -4.60
CA PRO A 130 8.06 -4.90 -5.65
C PRO A 130 7.93 -3.45 -5.17
N VAL A 131 9.01 -2.85 -4.67
CA VAL A 131 9.01 -1.45 -4.23
C VAL A 131 8.82 -0.53 -5.43
N LEU A 132 7.64 0.06 -5.60
CA LEU A 132 7.29 0.96 -6.69
C LEU A 132 7.25 2.44 -6.24
N SER A 133 6.82 2.70 -5.02
CA SER A 133 6.78 4.04 -4.44
C SER A 133 8.18 4.61 -4.22
N LYS A 134 8.31 5.92 -4.45
CA LYS A 134 9.58 6.64 -4.23
C LYS A 134 9.63 7.34 -2.87
N GLY A 135 8.47 7.65 -2.29
CA GLY A 135 8.29 8.48 -1.09
C GLY A 135 7.71 7.72 0.10
N PHE A 136 6.96 8.45 0.90
CA PHE A 136 6.32 7.97 2.13
C PHE A 136 5.07 7.10 1.89
N GLU A 137 4.63 6.95 0.64
CA GLU A 137 3.54 6.04 0.29
C GLU A 137 3.94 4.57 0.46
N ILE A 138 5.21 4.31 0.72
CA ILE A 138 5.79 2.97 0.83
C ILE A 138 5.15 2.15 1.96
N GLU A 139 4.81 2.76 3.09
CA GLU A 139 4.16 2.06 4.21
C GLU A 139 2.77 1.55 3.83
N THR A 140 2.02 2.37 3.08
CA THR A 140 0.71 1.98 2.55
C THR A 140 0.86 0.89 1.49
N GLU A 141 1.84 0.99 0.61
CA GLU A 141 2.15 -0.01 -0.42
C GLU A 141 2.50 -1.38 0.19
N MET A 142 3.34 -1.41 1.23
CA MET A 142 3.67 -2.63 1.99
C MET A 142 2.42 -3.27 2.61
N SER A 143 1.56 -2.46 3.22
CA SER A 143 0.32 -2.95 3.84
C SER A 143 -0.62 -3.56 2.81
N ILE A 144 -0.80 -2.89 1.66
CA ILE A 144 -1.66 -3.37 0.58
C ILE A 144 -1.09 -4.64 -0.03
N HIS A 145 0.23 -4.68 -0.27
CA HIS A 145 0.89 -5.87 -0.81
C HIS A 145 0.66 -7.08 0.09
N ALA A 146 0.91 -6.95 1.40
CA ALA A 146 0.71 -8.03 2.35
C ALA A 146 -0.72 -8.59 2.30
N VAL A 147 -1.74 -7.72 2.34
CA VAL A 147 -3.14 -8.17 2.38
C VAL A 147 -3.66 -8.62 1.01
N ASP A 148 -3.20 -8.03 -0.09
CA ASP A 148 -3.57 -8.47 -1.45
C ASP A 148 -2.99 -9.85 -1.80
N LYS A 149 -1.79 -10.14 -1.32
CA LYS A 149 -1.10 -11.42 -1.51
C LYS A 149 -1.39 -12.43 -0.41
N ASN A 150 -2.38 -12.15 0.45
CA ASN A 150 -2.81 -13.05 1.54
C ASN A 150 -1.67 -13.49 2.46
N MET A 151 -0.70 -12.61 2.68
CA MET A 151 0.40 -12.82 3.62
C MET A 151 -0.08 -12.65 5.06
N LEU A 152 0.55 -13.37 6.00
CA LEU A 152 0.18 -13.29 7.41
C LEU A 152 0.68 -11.99 8.02
N VAL A 153 -0.26 -11.18 8.54
CA VAL A 153 0.03 -9.87 9.16
C VAL A 153 -0.44 -9.87 10.61
N GLU A 154 0.45 -9.49 11.53
CA GLU A 154 0.12 -9.24 12.93
C GLU A 154 0.42 -7.80 13.34
N ASN A 155 -0.24 -7.34 14.41
CA ASN A 155 0.02 -6.03 15.01
C ASN A 155 0.68 -6.23 16.39
N VAL A 156 1.62 -5.33 16.72
CA VAL A 156 2.20 -5.19 18.07
C VAL A 156 1.89 -3.78 18.53
N ILE A 157 1.25 -3.63 19.69
CA ILE A 157 1.00 -2.32 20.27
C ILE A 157 2.33 -1.76 20.75
N ILE A 158 2.67 -0.58 20.27
CA ILE A 158 3.92 0.11 20.61
C ILE A 158 3.61 1.48 21.18
N ASP A 159 4.46 1.93 22.09
CA ASP A 159 4.41 3.32 22.54
C ASP A 159 4.92 4.26 21.46
N TYR A 160 4.46 5.49 21.49
CA TYR A 160 4.89 6.55 20.58
C TYR A 160 5.43 7.72 21.41
N ARG A 161 6.62 8.19 21.07
CA ARG A 161 7.24 9.35 21.70
C ARG A 161 7.04 10.57 20.82
N ASP A 162 6.77 11.71 21.45
CA ASP A 162 6.72 12.97 20.72
C ASP A 162 8.08 13.31 20.10
N ARG A 163 8.02 13.93 18.92
CA ARG A 163 9.23 14.41 18.26
C ARG A 163 9.93 15.47 19.11
N PRO A 164 11.26 15.50 19.10
CA PRO A 164 12.01 16.58 19.73
C PRO A 164 11.54 17.95 19.23
N ASP A 165 11.52 18.95 20.11
CA ASP A 165 11.15 20.31 19.79
C ASP A 165 11.95 20.86 18.59
N GLY A 166 11.24 21.44 17.60
CA GLY A 166 11.84 22.00 16.38
C GLY A 166 11.61 21.20 15.10
N SER A 167 10.96 20.04 15.16
CA SER A 167 10.60 19.24 13.98
C SER A 167 9.18 19.56 13.51
N GLU A 168 9.03 20.33 12.42
CA GLU A 168 7.72 20.65 11.83
C GLU A 168 7.24 19.58 10.85
N SER A 169 5.97 19.21 10.96
CA SER A 169 5.29 18.34 9.98
C SER A 169 4.89 19.14 8.74
N LYS A 170 5.37 18.74 7.56
CA LYS A 170 5.12 19.41 6.26
C LYS A 170 3.74 19.10 5.63
N LEU A 171 2.70 18.80 6.41
CA LEU A 171 1.39 18.39 5.91
C LEU A 171 0.37 19.54 5.86
N ASN A 172 -0.33 19.68 4.71
CA ASN A 172 -1.34 20.69 4.42
C ASN A 172 -2.75 20.10 4.35
N THR A 173 -3.68 20.55 5.18
CA THR A 173 -4.99 19.91 5.46
C THR A 173 -5.95 19.79 4.26
N TYR A 174 -6.02 20.78 3.38
CA TYR A 174 -6.97 20.76 2.24
C TYR A 174 -6.49 19.93 1.04
N SER A 175 -5.17 19.91 0.78
CA SER A 175 -4.60 19.07 -0.28
C SER A 175 -4.65 17.59 0.10
N ASP A 176 -4.72 17.27 1.38
CA ASP A 176 -4.67 15.90 1.89
C ASP A 176 -6.00 15.18 1.74
N GLY A 177 -7.16 15.86 1.84
CA GLY A 177 -8.48 15.26 1.56
C GLY A 177 -8.62 14.77 0.12
N ALA A 178 -8.19 15.58 -0.86
CA ALA A 178 -8.19 15.18 -2.26
C ALA A 178 -7.21 14.02 -2.55
N LYS A 179 -6.05 14.01 -1.90
CA LYS A 179 -5.08 12.90 -1.98
C LYS A 179 -5.66 11.60 -1.43
N VAL A 180 -6.32 11.65 -0.26
CA VAL A 180 -6.99 10.50 0.34
C VAL A 180 -8.05 9.93 -0.59
N LEU A 181 -8.92 10.77 -1.16
CA LEU A 181 -9.94 10.33 -2.10
C LEU A 181 -9.34 9.69 -3.35
N LYS A 182 -8.30 10.32 -3.93
CA LYS A 182 -7.55 9.78 -5.07
C LYS A 182 -6.92 8.42 -4.73
N THR A 183 -6.36 8.26 -3.55
CA THR A 183 -5.79 7.00 -3.07
C THR A 183 -6.87 5.92 -2.98
N ILE A 184 -8.02 6.21 -2.37
CA ILE A 184 -9.14 5.28 -2.25
C ILE A 184 -9.65 4.84 -3.62
N MET A 185 -9.87 5.79 -4.53
CA MET A 185 -10.28 5.49 -5.91
C MET A 185 -9.23 4.63 -6.64
N GLY A 186 -7.94 4.94 -6.44
CA GLY A 186 -6.83 4.14 -6.95
C GLY A 186 -6.83 2.71 -6.43
N LEU A 187 -7.11 2.51 -5.15
CA LEU A 187 -7.22 1.19 -4.54
C LEU A 187 -8.34 0.35 -5.17
N TYR A 188 -9.55 0.92 -5.30
CA TYR A 188 -10.66 0.22 -5.97
C TYR A 188 -10.34 -0.11 -7.42
N LYS A 189 -9.82 0.87 -8.16
CA LYS A 189 -9.46 0.70 -9.57
C LYS A 189 -8.41 -0.40 -9.78
N ASN A 190 -7.39 -0.47 -8.93
CA ASN A 190 -6.24 -1.35 -9.14
C ASN A 190 -6.46 -2.76 -8.55
N TYR A 191 -7.15 -2.87 -7.40
CA TYR A 191 -7.28 -4.15 -6.68
C TYR A 191 -8.68 -4.78 -6.77
N LYS A 192 -9.72 -3.99 -7.06
CA LYS A 192 -11.11 -4.45 -7.26
C LYS A 192 -11.72 -3.83 -8.51
N PRO A 193 -11.07 -3.97 -9.69
CA PRO A 193 -11.48 -3.25 -10.90
C PRO A 193 -12.91 -3.59 -11.32
N MET A 194 -13.36 -4.83 -11.15
CA MET A 194 -14.74 -5.20 -11.47
C MET A 194 -15.77 -4.43 -10.63
N GLN A 195 -15.48 -4.15 -9.34
CA GLN A 195 -16.37 -3.36 -8.50
C GLN A 195 -16.38 -1.88 -8.93
N PHE A 196 -15.21 -1.34 -9.25
CA PHE A 196 -15.08 0.06 -9.69
C PHE A 196 -15.74 0.31 -11.04
N PHE A 197 -15.33 -0.43 -12.06
CA PHE A 197 -15.84 -0.26 -13.43
C PHE A 197 -17.25 -0.79 -13.59
N GLY A 198 -17.66 -1.81 -12.84
CA GLY A 198 -19.04 -2.32 -12.82
C GLY A 198 -20.01 -1.29 -12.23
N LEU A 199 -19.63 -0.60 -11.15
CA LEU A 199 -20.44 0.51 -10.61
C LEU A 199 -20.54 1.66 -11.61
N LEU A 200 -19.43 2.05 -12.24
CA LEU A 200 -19.42 3.08 -13.29
C LEU A 200 -20.31 2.68 -14.45
N ALA A 201 -20.22 1.44 -14.92
CA ALA A 201 -21.07 0.91 -15.97
C ALA A 201 -22.55 0.95 -15.60
N ALA A 202 -22.91 0.56 -14.37
CA ALA A 202 -24.28 0.62 -13.87
C ALA A 202 -24.83 2.06 -13.86
N ILE A 203 -24.03 3.02 -13.36
CA ILE A 203 -24.42 4.44 -13.34
C ILE A 203 -24.65 4.95 -14.77
N LEU A 204 -23.70 4.69 -15.68
CA LEU A 204 -23.83 5.12 -17.09
C LEU A 204 -25.04 4.47 -17.76
N MET A 205 -25.31 3.19 -17.50
CA MET A 205 -26.48 2.50 -18.05
C MET A 205 -27.79 3.09 -17.54
N ILE A 206 -27.88 3.42 -16.25
CA ILE A 206 -29.06 4.08 -15.67
C ILE A 206 -29.30 5.45 -16.33
N ILE A 207 -28.22 6.24 -16.55
CA ILE A 207 -28.32 7.53 -17.23
C ILE A 207 -28.80 7.33 -18.69
N ALA A 208 -28.22 6.36 -19.41
CA ALA A 208 -28.61 6.04 -20.78
C ALA A 208 -30.09 5.66 -20.86
N LEU A 209 -30.56 4.80 -19.98
CA LEU A 209 -31.97 4.39 -19.91
C LEU A 209 -32.90 5.56 -19.54
N ALA A 210 -32.52 6.41 -18.60
CA ALA A 210 -33.29 7.58 -18.21
C ALA A 210 -33.46 8.58 -19.38
N MET A 211 -32.45 8.71 -20.24
CA MET A 211 -32.53 9.53 -21.45
C MET A 211 -33.28 8.84 -22.61
N PHE A 212 -33.13 7.54 -22.73
CA PHE A 212 -33.77 6.76 -23.80
C PHE A 212 -35.27 6.56 -23.58
N MET A 213 -35.73 6.26 -22.36
CA MET A 213 -37.10 5.88 -22.07
C MET A 213 -38.14 6.92 -22.46
N PRO A 214 -37.97 8.25 -22.23
CA PRO A 214 -38.92 9.25 -22.68
C PRO A 214 -39.05 9.28 -24.23
N VAL A 215 -37.92 9.15 -24.95
CA VAL A 215 -37.90 9.12 -26.41
C VAL A 215 -38.65 7.90 -26.93
N PHE A 216 -38.39 6.74 -26.32
CA PHE A 216 -39.04 5.47 -26.67
C PHE A 216 -40.55 5.48 -26.40
N VAL A 217 -41.02 6.06 -25.30
CA VAL A 217 -42.45 6.19 -24.98
C VAL A 217 -43.16 7.08 -26.01
N VAL A 218 -42.54 8.20 -26.42
CA VAL A 218 -43.10 9.08 -27.49
C VAL A 218 -43.16 8.35 -28.82
N TYR A 219 -42.11 7.61 -29.17
CA TYR A 219 -42.09 6.77 -30.37
C TYR A 219 -43.22 5.75 -30.40
N LEU A 220 -43.48 5.04 -29.31
CA LEU A 220 -44.58 4.06 -29.21
C LEU A 220 -45.96 4.69 -29.39
N LYS A 221 -46.15 5.99 -29.00
CA LYS A 221 -47.42 6.69 -29.09
C LYS A 221 -47.65 7.34 -30.45
N THR A 222 -46.58 7.85 -31.08
CA THR A 222 -46.67 8.72 -32.25
C THR A 222 -46.04 8.15 -33.52
N GLY A 223 -45.20 7.11 -33.40
CA GLY A 223 -44.36 6.59 -34.48
C GLY A 223 -43.23 7.52 -34.90
N LEU A 224 -43.01 8.65 -34.19
CA LEU A 224 -42.04 9.66 -34.52
C LEU A 224 -40.96 9.77 -33.41
N VAL A 225 -39.74 10.15 -33.79
CA VAL A 225 -38.61 10.39 -32.90
C VAL A 225 -38.29 11.89 -32.84
N PRO A 226 -39.00 12.70 -32.04
CA PRO A 226 -38.84 14.15 -32.03
C PRO A 226 -37.49 14.62 -31.50
N ASN A 227 -36.89 13.86 -30.58
CA ASN A 227 -35.63 14.19 -29.94
C ASN A 227 -34.48 13.27 -30.39
N PHE A 228 -34.19 13.26 -31.69
CA PHE A 228 -33.15 12.44 -32.31
C PHE A 228 -31.75 12.65 -31.69
N PRO A 229 -31.29 13.87 -31.35
CA PRO A 229 -30.01 14.09 -30.67
C PRO A 229 -29.93 13.35 -29.30
N THR A 230 -31.00 13.36 -28.51
CA THR A 230 -31.07 12.68 -27.24
C THR A 230 -30.95 11.16 -27.40
N LEU A 231 -31.56 10.59 -28.43
CA LEU A 231 -31.44 9.17 -28.75
C LEU A 231 -29.97 8.80 -29.07
N ILE A 232 -29.29 9.60 -29.89
CA ILE A 232 -27.88 9.39 -30.24
C ILE A 232 -27.00 9.44 -28.96
N VAL A 233 -27.17 10.48 -28.17
CA VAL A 233 -26.37 10.64 -26.91
C VAL A 233 -26.62 9.50 -25.97
N SER A 234 -27.86 9.04 -25.78
CA SER A 234 -28.18 7.89 -24.93
C SER A 234 -27.50 6.60 -25.43
N GLY A 235 -27.44 6.40 -26.76
CA GLY A 235 -26.73 5.28 -27.37
C GLY A 235 -25.23 5.31 -27.11
N PHE A 236 -24.58 6.46 -27.24
CA PHE A 236 -23.15 6.59 -26.89
C PHE A 236 -22.87 6.37 -25.41
N ILE A 237 -23.73 6.84 -24.51
CA ILE A 237 -23.60 6.58 -23.07
C ILE A 237 -23.77 5.08 -22.78
N ALA A 238 -24.72 4.39 -23.43
CA ALA A 238 -24.89 2.95 -23.29
C ALA A 238 -23.66 2.18 -23.80
N MET A 239 -23.05 2.60 -24.90
CA MET A 239 -21.79 2.03 -25.38
C MET A 239 -20.65 2.26 -24.40
N ALA A 240 -20.53 3.44 -23.82
CA ALA A 240 -19.53 3.73 -22.78
C ALA A 240 -19.74 2.88 -21.52
N ALA A 241 -20.99 2.62 -21.13
CA ALA A 241 -21.33 1.71 -20.04
C ALA A 241 -20.84 0.27 -20.34
N LEU A 242 -21.10 -0.23 -21.54
CA LEU A 242 -20.66 -1.56 -21.99
C LEU A 242 -19.13 -1.65 -22.03
N GLN A 243 -18.45 -0.65 -22.57
CA GLN A 243 -16.97 -0.59 -22.58
C GLN A 243 -16.40 -0.58 -21.15
N SER A 244 -17.01 0.19 -20.24
CA SER A 244 -16.60 0.20 -18.83
C SER A 244 -16.74 -1.18 -18.18
N PHE A 245 -17.84 -1.89 -18.43
CA PHE A 245 -18.05 -3.24 -17.93
C PHE A 245 -16.97 -4.21 -18.42
N PHE A 246 -16.68 -4.22 -19.72
CA PHE A 246 -15.63 -5.08 -20.29
C PHE A 246 -14.24 -4.71 -19.76
N ALA A 247 -13.95 -3.41 -19.59
CA ALA A 247 -12.70 -2.98 -18.96
C ALA A 247 -12.56 -3.56 -17.54
N GLY A 248 -13.64 -3.55 -16.76
CA GLY A 248 -13.68 -4.18 -15.44
C GLY A 248 -13.37 -5.67 -15.45
N LEU A 249 -13.93 -6.42 -16.42
CA LEU A 249 -13.68 -7.86 -16.59
C LEU A 249 -12.21 -8.13 -16.93
N VAL A 250 -11.67 -7.44 -17.94
CA VAL A 250 -10.28 -7.61 -18.37
C VAL A 250 -9.30 -7.30 -17.24
N LEU A 251 -9.47 -6.16 -16.58
CA LEU A 251 -8.60 -5.75 -15.48
C LEU A 251 -8.72 -6.72 -14.28
N SER A 252 -9.91 -7.25 -14.00
CA SER A 252 -10.10 -8.26 -12.95
C SER A 252 -9.32 -9.55 -13.24
N THR A 253 -9.31 -9.97 -14.49
CA THR A 253 -8.52 -11.14 -14.94
C THR A 253 -7.01 -10.88 -14.80
N ILE A 254 -6.55 -9.66 -15.11
CA ILE A 254 -5.13 -9.26 -14.94
C ILE A 254 -4.74 -9.32 -13.47
N VAL A 255 -5.56 -8.77 -12.56
CA VAL A 255 -5.29 -8.84 -11.11
C VAL A 255 -5.24 -10.28 -10.62
N GLN A 256 -6.13 -11.14 -11.09
CA GLN A 256 -6.10 -12.56 -10.74
C GLN A 256 -4.83 -13.25 -11.24
N LYS A 257 -4.37 -12.95 -12.46
CA LYS A 257 -3.11 -13.47 -13.00
C LYS A 257 -1.89 -12.98 -12.22
N ASP A 258 -1.88 -11.72 -11.79
CA ASP A 258 -0.81 -11.19 -10.97
C ASP A 258 -0.69 -11.92 -9.61
N ARG A 259 -1.83 -12.26 -8.98
CA ARG A 259 -1.83 -13.09 -7.76
C ARG A 259 -1.30 -14.50 -8.01
N GLN A 260 -1.66 -15.13 -9.12
CA GLN A 260 -1.12 -16.46 -9.49
C GLN A 260 0.40 -16.40 -9.71
N LEU A 261 0.90 -15.38 -10.42
CA LEU A 261 2.33 -15.18 -10.63
C LEU A 261 3.09 -14.93 -9.32
N PHE A 262 2.46 -14.24 -8.36
CA PHE A 262 3.03 -14.05 -7.04
C PHE A 262 3.24 -15.39 -6.32
N GLU A 263 2.26 -16.30 -6.33
CA GLU A 263 2.40 -17.61 -5.71
C GLU A 263 3.57 -18.42 -6.32
N TYR A 264 3.77 -18.37 -7.63
CA TYR A 264 4.94 -18.99 -8.25
C TYR A 264 6.27 -18.34 -7.81
N LYS A 265 6.31 -17.00 -7.69
CA LYS A 265 7.48 -16.30 -7.17
C LYS A 265 7.77 -16.67 -5.72
N LEU A 266 6.74 -16.77 -4.90
CA LEU A 266 6.86 -17.16 -3.50
C LEU A 266 7.47 -18.56 -3.35
N GLN A 267 7.00 -19.54 -4.15
CA GLN A 267 7.56 -20.87 -4.19
C GLN A 267 9.05 -20.88 -4.60
N MET A 268 9.43 -20.08 -5.62
CA MET A 268 10.85 -19.94 -6.01
C MET A 268 11.70 -19.35 -4.89
N VAL A 269 11.21 -18.32 -4.20
CA VAL A 269 11.93 -17.70 -3.07
C VAL A 269 12.09 -18.69 -1.92
N GLN A 270 11.06 -19.50 -1.64
CA GLN A 270 11.14 -20.54 -0.61
C GLN A 270 12.16 -21.63 -0.97
N MET A 271 12.20 -22.09 -2.22
CA MET A 271 13.22 -23.05 -2.68
C MET A 271 14.64 -22.49 -2.53
N LEU A 272 14.87 -21.23 -2.91
CA LEU A 272 16.17 -20.59 -2.77
C LEU A 272 16.59 -20.46 -1.31
N SER A 273 15.65 -20.12 -0.40
CA SER A 273 15.95 -20.04 1.03
C SER A 273 16.35 -21.38 1.63
N LEU A 274 15.74 -22.48 1.18
CA LEU A 274 16.12 -23.83 1.60
C LEU A 274 17.51 -24.25 1.12
N ILE A 275 17.90 -23.86 -0.09
CA ILE A 275 19.24 -24.12 -0.64
C ILE A 275 20.30 -23.38 0.20
N HIS A 276 20.06 -22.11 0.53
CA HIS A 276 21.00 -21.34 1.37
C HIS A 276 21.13 -21.87 2.81
N ILE A 277 20.09 -22.46 3.37
CA ILE A 277 20.13 -23.08 4.70
C ILE A 277 20.88 -24.41 4.65
N SER A 278 20.83 -25.13 3.53
CA SER A 278 21.48 -26.45 3.37
C SER A 278 22.94 -26.39 2.92
N GLU A 279 23.44 -25.27 2.37
CA GLU A 279 24.87 -25.06 2.11
C GLU A 279 25.53 -24.48 3.37
N PRO A 280 26.52 -25.21 3.98
CA PRO A 280 27.33 -24.61 5.05
C PRO A 280 28.07 -23.42 4.45
N THR A 281 27.93 -22.27 5.11
CA THR A 281 28.60 -21.02 4.78
C THR A 281 30.03 -21.26 4.35
N ARG A 282 30.36 -21.05 3.05
CA ARG A 282 31.75 -20.86 2.66
C ARG A 282 32.30 -19.68 3.43
N PRO A 283 33.41 -19.83 4.16
CA PRO A 283 34.07 -18.69 4.79
C PRO A 283 34.44 -17.70 3.68
N GLU A 284 34.04 -16.43 3.88
CA GLU A 284 34.49 -15.35 3.01
C GLU A 284 36.02 -15.35 2.97
N PRO A 285 36.68 -15.25 1.80
CA PRO A 285 38.11 -15.10 1.74
C PRO A 285 38.52 -13.79 2.41
N ILE A 286 39.40 -13.90 3.37
CA ILE A 286 40.06 -12.83 4.14
C ILE A 286 40.72 -11.82 3.21
#